data_b43eb04dd96b12badafed2f18d91a7a9
#
_entry.id   b43eb04dd96b12badafed2f18d91a7a9
#
_cell.length_a   1.000
_cell.length_b   1.000
_cell.length_c   1.000
_cell.angle_alpha   90.00
_cell.angle_beta   90.00
_cell.angle_gamma   90.00
#
_symmetry.space_group_name_H-M   'P 1'
#
loop_
_entity.id
_entity.type
_entity.pdbx_description
1 polymer ?
#
loop_
_entity_poly.entity_id
_entity_poly.type
_entity_poly.pdbx_seq_one_letter_code
_entity_poly.pdbx_strand_id
1 'polypeptide(L)'
;MSPLVRATATLVAIALASAPLSAQARSTQAGYVSFGFAPGERVADMSITDVDGRRGILSGLAGAAGAVLVVRDAECPVTQRYSPRLVELEREYGPKGYAFTYIDVTPHSALSAKADAAKYGLTGRTILDTDHRLVHALRATSAAEAFVIDARGTLRYRGAIDDQFGIDFHKNAPTMNYLREALDRTSLGRDIVRRTTEAPGCLLPVDRAAKGQARPVTYHNRISRLVQENCQSCHRVDGNAPMPLDTYRQVADRRATIEFMTKSGRMPPWYAHRKVGAWANDRSLSERDLADLLAWSRNGAPLGNPKDAPSAKKWVKGWNIGTPDAVVQIPDAFRVPAQGVVEYKYSYAKTNFDEDKWVTAMEIRPTAAKVVHHVIVFIEEPGREPDAKKRKPGDPAPQGGISGFFGATAPGTPATIYPEGTAKKLPKGAWLKFQIHYTPNGLEHVDQTRIGLLFADKPVTQEVVTRSAFNTRFEIKPYEKNQIVTAEILMRNGGTLLSLFPHMHTRGAAFKYELVTPDSQRTTILDVPHYNFNWQTYYAFAKPLEVPPGSRIVATAGYDNSKDNPFNPDPSKTVKFGEQTFEEMMIGYFDYLPNPAPAVPARADSVRKSSGGATQR
;
A
#
# COMPACT_ATOMS: atom_id res chain seq x y z
N MET A 1 92.28 9.15 -4.15
CA MET A 1 92.01 10.61 -4.08
C MET A 1 90.61 10.78 -4.67
N SER A 2 89.61 10.82 -3.83
CA SER A 2 88.19 11.09 -4.19
C SER A 2 87.77 12.33 -3.44
N PRO A 3 86.82 13.10 -3.95
CA PRO A 3 85.98 13.91 -3.04
C PRO A 3 84.54 13.40 -2.97
N LEU A 4 84.08 13.37 -1.73
CA LEU A 4 82.67 13.16 -1.32
C LEU A 4 81.79 14.25 -1.91
N VAL A 5 80.63 13.78 -2.44
CA VAL A 5 79.46 14.64 -2.70
C VAL A 5 78.43 14.37 -1.58
N ARG A 6 78.18 15.39 -0.78
CA ARG A 6 77.08 15.41 0.21
C ARG A 6 75.77 15.73 -0.52
N ALA A 7 74.81 14.79 -0.47
CA ALA A 7 73.42 15.03 -0.83
C ALA A 7 72.64 15.44 0.42
N THR A 8 72.12 16.66 0.42
CA THR A 8 71.17 17.20 1.42
C THR A 8 69.78 16.75 1.06
N ALA A 9 69.21 15.90 1.90
CA ALA A 9 67.81 15.49 1.80
C ALA A 9 66.92 16.54 2.49
N THR A 10 66.12 17.24 1.72
CA THR A 10 65.06 18.13 2.23
C THR A 10 63.82 17.30 2.54
N LEU A 11 63.50 17.14 3.82
CA LEU A 11 62.25 16.53 4.28
C LEU A 11 61.12 17.56 4.10
N VAL A 12 60.22 17.30 3.15
CA VAL A 12 58.93 17.98 3.07
C VAL A 12 57.97 17.23 3.97
N ALA A 13 57.60 17.79 5.11
CA ALA A 13 56.56 17.30 5.98
C ALA A 13 55.19 17.64 5.37
N ILE A 14 54.51 16.65 4.80
CA ILE A 14 53.12 16.77 4.40
C ILE A 14 52.28 16.52 5.66
N ALA A 15 51.70 17.58 6.23
CA ALA A 15 50.70 17.49 7.28
C ALA A 15 49.37 16.97 6.66
N LEU A 16 49.07 15.68 6.87
CA LEU A 16 47.76 15.11 6.61
C LEU A 16 46.79 15.60 7.70
N ALA A 17 46.03 16.63 7.37
CA ALA A 17 44.86 17.01 8.16
C ALA A 17 43.77 15.91 8.00
N SER A 18 43.65 15.03 8.98
CA SER A 18 42.53 14.11 9.11
C SER A 18 41.30 14.89 9.54
N ALA A 19 40.47 15.29 8.58
CA ALA A 19 39.10 15.71 8.84
C ALA A 19 38.25 14.47 9.12
N PRO A 20 37.41 14.45 10.18
CA PRO A 20 36.50 13.36 10.38
C PRO A 20 35.42 13.40 9.30
N LEU A 21 35.38 12.40 8.42
CA LEU A 21 34.21 12.15 7.58
C LEU A 21 33.07 11.70 8.48
N SER A 22 32.25 12.65 8.92
CA SER A 22 30.89 12.35 9.34
C SER A 22 30.10 11.97 8.10
N ALA A 23 30.03 10.66 7.82
CA ALA A 23 29.09 10.11 6.85
C ALA A 23 27.67 10.27 7.44
N GLN A 24 27.09 11.46 7.28
CA GLN A 24 25.65 11.61 7.31
C GLN A 24 25.11 10.89 6.07
N ALA A 25 24.51 9.74 6.29
CA ALA A 25 23.66 9.08 5.31
C ALA A 25 22.57 10.09 4.92
N ARG A 26 22.76 10.77 3.79
CA ARG A 26 21.71 11.55 3.15
C ARG A 26 20.69 10.55 2.66
N SER A 27 19.58 10.44 3.40
CA SER A 27 18.35 9.94 2.81
C SER A 27 18.10 10.76 1.55
N THR A 28 18.03 10.11 0.41
CA THR A 28 17.68 10.74 -0.87
C THR A 28 16.15 10.94 -0.90
N GLN A 29 15.60 11.62 0.08
CA GLN A 29 14.37 12.37 -0.06
C GLN A 29 14.74 13.66 -0.78
N ALA A 30 14.25 13.81 -2.02
CA ALA A 30 14.41 15.02 -2.80
C ALA A 30 14.01 16.22 -1.93
N GLY A 31 14.98 17.14 -1.70
CA GLY A 31 14.85 18.21 -0.76
C GLY A 31 13.60 19.06 -0.95
N TYR A 32 12.61 18.86 -0.12
CA TYR A 32 11.59 19.85 0.17
C TYR A 32 12.22 20.89 1.09
N VAL A 33 12.57 22.04 0.54
CA VAL A 33 12.89 23.21 1.36
C VAL A 33 11.58 23.63 2.01
N SER A 34 11.43 23.34 3.30
CA SER A 34 10.32 23.83 4.12
C SER A 34 10.39 25.35 4.20
N PHE A 35 9.55 26.05 3.44
CA PHE A 35 9.35 27.50 3.57
C PHE A 35 8.22 27.75 4.56
N GLY A 36 8.46 27.53 5.84
CA GLY A 36 7.48 27.79 6.89
C GLY A 36 7.92 28.92 7.82
N PHE A 37 6.99 29.48 8.63
CA PHE A 37 7.35 30.28 9.78
C PHE A 37 8.34 29.53 10.66
N ALA A 38 9.38 30.19 11.12
CA ALA A 38 10.30 29.59 12.08
C ALA A 38 9.67 29.63 13.49
N PRO A 39 9.77 28.56 14.27
CA PRO A 39 9.41 28.62 15.68
C PRO A 39 10.22 29.73 16.41
N GLY A 40 9.51 30.52 17.22
CA GLY A 40 10.03 31.72 17.87
C GLY A 40 9.52 33.01 17.23
N GLU A 41 8.98 32.96 16.03
CA GLU A 41 8.35 34.12 15.37
C GLU A 41 6.92 34.33 15.85
N ARG A 42 6.47 35.57 15.83
CA ARG A 42 5.07 35.91 16.08
C ARG A 42 4.26 35.61 14.82
N VAL A 43 3.15 34.87 14.98
CA VAL A 43 2.24 34.58 13.87
C VAL A 43 1.52 35.86 13.46
N ALA A 44 1.55 36.18 12.16
CA ALA A 44 0.86 37.34 11.62
C ALA A 44 -0.67 37.18 11.76
N ASP A 45 -1.34 38.28 12.12
CA ASP A 45 -2.78 38.30 12.22
C ASP A 45 -3.45 38.29 10.86
N MET A 46 -4.54 37.54 10.76
CA MET A 46 -5.37 37.41 9.56
C MET A 46 -6.85 37.37 9.94
N SER A 47 -7.70 37.92 9.11
CA SER A 47 -9.13 37.73 9.22
C SER A 47 -9.51 36.30 8.88
N ILE A 48 -10.31 35.68 9.73
CA ILE A 48 -10.82 34.32 9.58
C ILE A 48 -12.35 34.31 9.71
N THR A 49 -12.99 33.32 9.09
CA THR A 49 -14.42 33.03 9.28
C THR A 49 -14.52 31.50 9.48
N ASP A 50 -15.17 31.09 10.56
CA ASP A 50 -15.39 29.67 10.81
C ASP A 50 -16.63 29.14 10.07
N VAL A 51 -16.83 27.84 10.13
CA VAL A 51 -17.97 27.16 9.48
C VAL A 51 -19.33 27.52 10.06
N ASP A 52 -19.37 28.19 11.23
CA ASP A 52 -20.58 28.76 11.84
C ASP A 52 -20.83 30.19 11.42
N GLY A 53 -19.95 30.77 10.57
CA GLY A 53 -20.05 32.16 10.11
C GLY A 53 -19.49 33.18 11.12
N ARG A 54 -18.85 32.74 12.21
CA ARG A 54 -18.24 33.64 13.20
C ARG A 54 -16.95 34.20 12.63
N ARG A 55 -16.89 35.54 12.59
CA ARG A 55 -15.70 36.26 12.13
C ARG A 55 -14.74 36.51 13.32
N GLY A 56 -13.48 36.58 13.01
CA GLY A 56 -12.42 36.88 13.96
C GLY A 56 -11.07 37.07 13.31
N ILE A 57 -10.04 37.11 14.11
CA ILE A 57 -8.64 37.16 13.66
C ILE A 57 -7.87 35.94 14.23
N LEU A 58 -6.79 35.58 13.58
CA LEU A 58 -6.02 34.37 13.91
C LEU A 58 -5.50 34.40 15.35
N SER A 59 -5.03 35.55 15.86
CA SER A 59 -4.59 35.70 17.25
C SER A 59 -5.74 35.53 18.25
N GLY A 60 -6.97 35.82 17.87
CA GLY A 60 -8.17 35.61 18.69
C GLY A 60 -8.61 34.16 18.85
N LEU A 61 -7.91 33.21 18.20
CA LEU A 61 -8.15 31.77 18.37
C LEU A 61 -7.48 31.20 19.64
N ALA A 62 -6.53 31.92 20.26
CA ALA A 62 -5.82 31.44 21.42
C ALA A 62 -6.70 31.38 22.66
N GLY A 63 -6.69 30.27 23.36
CA GLY A 63 -7.18 30.14 24.73
C GLY A 63 -6.18 30.72 25.73
N ALA A 64 -6.43 30.53 27.03
CA ALA A 64 -5.58 31.05 28.11
C ALA A 64 -4.12 30.59 28.05
N ALA A 65 -3.85 29.37 27.55
CA ALA A 65 -2.51 28.81 27.37
C ALA A 65 -1.98 28.96 25.93
N GLY A 66 -2.87 29.14 24.94
CA GLY A 66 -2.49 29.27 23.55
C GLY A 66 -3.47 28.59 22.58
N ALA A 67 -3.01 28.36 21.36
CA ALA A 67 -3.78 27.68 20.31
C ALA A 67 -3.03 26.49 19.72
N VAL A 68 -3.78 25.48 19.32
CA VAL A 68 -3.34 24.38 18.45
C VAL A 68 -4.07 24.50 17.13
N LEU A 69 -3.34 24.77 16.05
CA LEU A 69 -3.92 24.77 14.70
C LEU A 69 -3.52 23.47 14.03
N VAL A 70 -4.45 22.80 13.38
CA VAL A 70 -4.17 21.56 12.62
C VAL A 70 -4.77 21.68 11.23
N VAL A 71 -3.93 21.52 10.21
CA VAL A 71 -4.41 21.46 8.83
C VAL A 71 -5.07 20.13 8.56
N ARG A 72 -6.30 20.15 8.09
CA ARG A 72 -7.07 18.96 7.73
C ARG A 72 -7.45 18.97 6.25
N ASP A 73 -7.40 17.78 5.69
CA ASP A 73 -8.11 17.45 4.46
C ASP A 73 -8.96 16.20 4.77
N ALA A 74 -10.27 16.33 4.75
CA ALA A 74 -11.22 15.27 5.11
C ALA A 74 -11.06 14.00 4.23
N GLU A 75 -10.47 14.15 3.04
CA GLU A 75 -10.22 13.06 2.11
C GLU A 75 -8.80 12.47 2.26
N CYS A 76 -7.91 13.12 3.03
CA CYS A 76 -6.55 12.63 3.26
C CYS A 76 -6.55 11.46 4.28
N PRO A 77 -6.06 10.27 3.90
CA PRO A 77 -6.05 9.10 4.78
C PRO A 77 -5.22 9.30 6.05
N VAL A 78 -4.17 10.12 5.98
CA VAL A 78 -3.34 10.44 7.15
C VAL A 78 -4.14 11.29 8.15
N THR A 79 -4.85 12.31 7.66
CA THR A 79 -5.73 13.15 8.50
C THR A 79 -6.83 12.33 9.16
N GLN A 80 -7.45 11.41 8.41
CA GLN A 80 -8.49 10.54 8.94
C GLN A 80 -7.97 9.67 10.09
N ARG A 81 -6.81 9.04 9.93
CA ARG A 81 -6.18 8.19 10.95
C ARG A 81 -5.76 8.97 12.20
N TYR A 82 -5.34 10.23 12.06
CA TYR A 82 -5.00 11.08 13.19
C TYR A 82 -6.19 11.66 13.94
N SER A 83 -7.40 11.64 13.37
CA SER A 83 -8.58 12.25 13.99
C SER A 83 -8.87 11.75 15.41
N PRO A 84 -8.83 10.44 15.72
CA PRO A 84 -8.99 9.97 17.11
C PRO A 84 -7.92 10.48 18.07
N ARG A 85 -6.67 10.58 17.62
CA ARG A 85 -5.57 11.13 18.42
C ARG A 85 -5.77 12.62 18.70
N LEU A 86 -6.30 13.37 17.75
CA LEU A 86 -6.62 14.78 17.93
C LEU A 86 -7.74 14.96 18.96
N VAL A 87 -8.76 14.10 18.98
CA VAL A 87 -9.81 14.09 20.00
C VAL A 87 -9.23 13.82 21.40
N GLU A 88 -8.30 12.88 21.53
CA GLU A 88 -7.60 12.62 22.79
C GLU A 88 -6.84 13.85 23.28
N LEU A 89 -6.07 14.50 22.40
CA LEU A 89 -5.30 15.70 22.73
C LEU A 89 -6.21 16.88 23.07
N GLU A 90 -7.30 17.07 22.34
CA GLU A 90 -8.30 18.09 22.59
C GLU A 90 -8.93 17.93 23.99
N ARG A 91 -9.32 16.70 24.34
CA ARG A 91 -9.86 16.37 25.66
C ARG A 91 -8.84 16.61 26.79
N GLU A 92 -7.55 16.32 26.55
CA GLU A 92 -6.49 16.46 27.55
C GLU A 92 -6.03 17.91 27.74
N TYR A 93 -5.87 18.67 26.65
CA TYR A 93 -5.27 20.01 26.68
C TYR A 93 -6.27 21.14 26.61
N GLY A 94 -7.50 20.91 26.18
CA GLY A 94 -8.58 21.91 26.24
C GLY A 94 -8.78 22.45 27.65
N PRO A 95 -8.97 21.62 28.68
CA PRO A 95 -9.06 22.07 30.09
C PRO A 95 -7.80 22.77 30.62
N LYS A 96 -6.63 22.54 30.01
CA LYS A 96 -5.37 23.22 30.33
C LYS A 96 -5.25 24.61 29.65
N GLY A 97 -6.30 25.05 28.93
CA GLY A 97 -6.39 26.37 28.32
C GLY A 97 -5.92 26.46 26.87
N TYR A 98 -5.70 25.34 26.18
CA TYR A 98 -5.43 25.36 24.73
C TYR A 98 -6.73 25.30 23.91
N ALA A 99 -6.88 26.24 22.97
CA ALA A 99 -7.96 26.20 22.01
C ALA A 99 -7.52 25.45 20.74
N PHE A 100 -8.28 24.41 20.35
CA PHE A 100 -8.03 23.66 19.13
C PHE A 100 -8.82 24.27 17.95
N THR A 101 -8.15 24.41 16.82
CA THR A 101 -8.74 24.91 15.59
C THR A 101 -8.28 24.04 14.40
N TYR A 102 -9.22 23.57 13.63
CA TYR A 102 -9.01 22.74 12.45
C TYR A 102 -9.16 23.60 11.20
N ILE A 103 -8.11 23.68 10.38
CA ILE A 103 -8.09 24.40 9.11
C ILE A 103 -8.38 23.37 8.03
N ASP A 104 -9.63 23.34 7.57
CA ASP A 104 -10.09 22.37 6.58
C ASP A 104 -9.90 22.92 5.17
N VAL A 105 -9.04 22.26 4.41
CA VAL A 105 -8.69 22.61 3.01
C VAL A 105 -9.48 21.79 1.99
N THR A 106 -10.38 20.91 2.43
CA THR A 106 -11.17 20.07 1.54
C THR A 106 -12.11 20.92 0.69
N PRO A 107 -12.23 20.68 -0.62
CA PRO A 107 -13.11 21.45 -1.49
C PRO A 107 -14.59 21.06 -1.30
N HIS A 108 -15.16 21.37 -0.15
CA HIS A 108 -16.54 21.08 0.21
C HIS A 108 -17.23 22.29 0.90
N SER A 109 -18.51 22.15 1.23
CA SER A 109 -19.28 23.22 1.89
C SER A 109 -18.99 23.28 3.40
N ALA A 110 -19.30 24.43 4.04
CA ALA A 110 -19.22 24.57 5.50
C ALA A 110 -20.07 23.53 6.24
N LEU A 111 -21.24 23.16 5.69
CA LEU A 111 -22.08 22.10 6.27
C LEU A 111 -21.39 20.74 6.22
N SER A 112 -20.75 20.41 5.10
CA SER A 112 -19.99 19.16 4.95
C SER A 112 -18.76 19.13 5.87
N ALA A 113 -18.05 20.27 6.03
CA ALA A 113 -16.91 20.36 6.95
C ALA A 113 -17.33 20.12 8.41
N LYS A 114 -18.48 20.67 8.82
CA LYS A 114 -19.05 20.41 10.16
C LYS A 114 -19.44 18.95 10.34
N ALA A 115 -20.09 18.37 9.35
CA ALA A 115 -20.49 16.95 9.41
C ALA A 115 -19.26 16.03 9.49
N ASP A 116 -18.19 16.35 8.74
CA ASP A 116 -16.94 15.57 8.82
C ASP A 116 -16.26 15.71 10.19
N ALA A 117 -16.14 16.92 10.73
CA ALA A 117 -15.58 17.12 12.07
C ALA A 117 -16.38 16.35 13.14
N ALA A 118 -17.70 16.43 13.09
CA ALA A 118 -18.60 15.74 14.02
C ALA A 118 -18.49 14.21 13.92
N LYS A 119 -18.35 13.66 12.71
CA LYS A 119 -18.17 12.24 12.45
C LYS A 119 -16.97 11.64 13.19
N TYR A 120 -15.89 12.43 13.32
CA TYR A 120 -14.69 12.03 14.06
C TYR A 120 -14.72 12.44 15.54
N GLY A 121 -15.74 13.18 16.00
CA GLY A 121 -15.83 13.66 17.37
C GLY A 121 -14.94 14.87 17.68
N LEU A 122 -14.48 15.60 16.66
CA LEU A 122 -13.70 16.83 16.84
C LEU A 122 -14.64 17.97 17.30
N THR A 123 -14.29 18.64 18.40
CA THR A 123 -15.12 19.68 19.02
C THR A 123 -14.54 21.10 18.86
N GLY A 124 -13.25 21.18 18.46
CA GLY A 124 -12.57 22.43 18.19
C GLY A 124 -13.19 23.21 17.02
N ARG A 125 -12.87 24.50 16.96
CA ARG A 125 -13.34 25.37 15.91
C ARG A 125 -12.85 24.87 14.55
N THR A 126 -13.73 24.85 13.53
CA THR A 126 -13.37 24.52 12.16
C THR A 126 -13.41 25.76 11.28
N ILE A 127 -12.33 26.02 10.52
CA ILE A 127 -12.22 27.07 9.51
C ILE A 127 -12.14 26.39 8.16
N LEU A 128 -13.00 26.79 7.22
CA LEU A 128 -12.95 26.30 5.85
C LEU A 128 -12.03 27.19 5.01
N ASP A 129 -10.90 26.65 4.58
CA ASP A 129 -9.84 27.35 3.82
C ASP A 129 -9.69 26.78 2.40
N THR A 130 -10.78 26.73 1.65
CA THR A 130 -10.82 26.14 0.29
C THR A 130 -10.06 26.95 -0.76
N ASP A 131 -9.74 28.20 -0.48
CA ASP A 131 -8.89 29.07 -1.31
C ASP A 131 -7.41 29.06 -0.85
N HIS A 132 -7.10 28.24 0.16
CA HIS A 132 -5.77 28.02 0.73
C HIS A 132 -5.08 29.29 1.28
N ARG A 133 -5.82 30.36 1.56
CA ARG A 133 -5.25 31.63 2.04
C ARG A 133 -4.57 31.49 3.40
N LEU A 134 -5.22 30.78 4.32
CA LEU A 134 -4.70 30.62 5.68
C LEU A 134 -3.50 29.68 5.69
N VAL A 135 -3.59 28.54 5.00
CA VAL A 135 -2.46 27.60 4.92
C VAL A 135 -1.26 28.19 4.18
N HIS A 136 -1.47 29.06 3.17
CA HIS A 136 -0.40 29.81 2.53
C HIS A 136 0.26 30.84 3.48
N ALA A 137 -0.53 31.56 4.27
CA ALA A 137 0.01 32.49 5.25
C ALA A 137 0.78 31.77 6.38
N LEU A 138 0.31 30.62 6.82
CA LEU A 138 1.01 29.74 7.74
C LEU A 138 2.20 29.01 7.08
N ARG A 139 2.30 29.10 5.76
CA ARG A 139 3.25 28.35 4.94
C ARG A 139 3.19 26.85 5.26
N ALA A 140 1.99 26.34 5.49
CA ALA A 140 1.76 24.91 5.70
C ALA A 140 2.13 24.13 4.44
N THR A 141 2.70 22.95 4.61
CA THR A 141 3.21 22.13 3.51
C THR A 141 2.34 20.92 3.23
N SER A 142 1.61 20.46 4.24
CA SER A 142 0.79 19.24 4.11
C SER A 142 -0.40 19.25 5.06
N ALA A 143 -1.39 18.42 4.75
CA ALA A 143 -2.44 18.07 5.69
C ALA A 143 -1.83 17.30 6.89
N ALA A 144 -2.52 17.30 8.03
CA ALA A 144 -2.02 16.79 9.32
C ALA A 144 -0.80 17.54 9.87
N GLU A 145 -0.44 18.71 9.32
CA GLU A 145 0.53 19.60 9.94
C GLU A 145 -0.12 20.33 11.13
N ALA A 146 0.52 20.26 12.29
CA ALA A 146 0.09 20.90 13.52
C ALA A 146 0.99 22.09 13.89
N PHE A 147 0.39 23.14 14.48
CA PHE A 147 1.07 24.33 14.95
C PHE A 147 0.69 24.56 16.42
N VAL A 148 1.65 24.80 17.29
CA VAL A 148 1.42 25.23 18.66
C VAL A 148 1.82 26.70 18.78
N ILE A 149 0.87 27.54 19.14
CA ILE A 149 1.04 28.99 19.32
C ILE A 149 0.77 29.26 20.79
N ASP A 150 1.70 29.92 21.49
CA ASP A 150 1.51 30.28 22.90
C ASP A 150 0.53 31.46 23.08
N ALA A 151 0.16 31.77 24.34
CA ALA A 151 -0.77 32.87 24.66
C ALA A 151 -0.28 34.26 24.21
N ARG A 152 0.99 34.41 23.85
CA ARG A 152 1.58 35.67 23.32
C ARG A 152 1.58 35.72 21.79
N GLY A 153 1.04 34.70 21.13
CA GLY A 153 1.00 34.60 19.67
C GLY A 153 2.32 34.14 19.05
N THR A 154 3.23 33.56 19.83
CA THR A 154 4.51 33.04 19.33
C THR A 154 4.35 31.60 18.87
N LEU A 155 4.79 31.27 17.67
CA LEU A 155 4.88 29.89 17.20
C LEU A 155 5.93 29.13 17.98
N ARG A 156 5.52 28.10 18.69
CA ARG A 156 6.38 27.27 19.53
C ARG A 156 6.80 25.99 18.82
N TYR A 157 5.90 25.41 18.07
CA TYR A 157 6.09 24.16 17.32
C TYR A 157 5.33 24.17 16.00
N ARG A 158 5.87 23.51 15.00
CA ARG A 158 5.16 23.12 13.79
C ARG A 158 5.62 21.76 13.26
N GLY A 159 4.73 20.97 12.69
CA GLY A 159 5.06 19.69 12.05
C GLY A 159 4.08 18.57 12.35
N ALA A 160 4.59 17.35 12.45
CA ALA A 160 3.81 16.14 12.67
C ALA A 160 3.14 16.09 14.06
N ILE A 161 2.00 15.41 14.16
CA ILE A 161 1.34 15.10 15.43
C ILE A 161 2.19 14.10 16.22
N ASP A 162 2.58 13.03 15.56
CA ASP A 162 3.53 12.01 16.05
C ASP A 162 4.15 11.29 14.84
N ASP A 163 4.86 10.18 15.03
CA ASP A 163 5.51 9.41 13.98
C ASP A 163 4.77 8.11 13.62
N GLN A 164 3.48 8.00 13.97
CA GLN A 164 2.72 6.76 13.76
C GLN A 164 2.26 6.58 12.31
N PHE A 165 1.75 7.64 11.67
CA PHE A 165 1.13 7.54 10.36
C PHE A 165 1.85 8.38 9.31
N GLY A 166 1.99 7.84 8.10
CA GLY A 166 2.45 8.54 6.91
C GLY A 166 1.58 8.21 5.69
N ILE A 167 1.91 8.79 4.54
CA ILE A 167 1.15 8.56 3.31
C ILE A 167 1.19 7.08 2.90
N ASP A 168 2.32 6.42 3.10
CA ASP A 168 2.62 5.07 2.64
C ASP A 168 3.00 4.09 3.75
N PHE A 169 3.00 4.53 5.01
CA PHE A 169 3.32 3.68 6.14
C PHE A 169 2.43 3.97 7.36
N HIS A 170 2.37 3.00 8.26
CA HIS A 170 1.84 3.17 9.61
C HIS A 170 2.57 2.24 10.58
N LYS A 171 2.74 2.71 11.82
CA LYS A 171 3.25 1.93 12.94
C LYS A 171 2.09 1.49 13.82
N ASN A 172 2.29 0.42 14.59
CA ASN A 172 1.30 -0.05 15.57
C ASN A 172 1.03 0.98 16.67
N ALA A 173 2.08 1.71 17.06
CA ALA A 173 2.02 2.81 18.03
C ALA A 173 3.08 3.85 17.69
N PRO A 174 2.91 5.12 18.10
CA PRO A 174 3.94 6.12 17.92
C PRO A 174 5.14 5.83 18.84
N THR A 175 6.33 6.05 18.32
CA THR A 175 7.56 6.05 19.12
C THR A 175 7.94 7.46 19.59
N MET A 176 7.42 8.49 18.90
CA MET A 176 7.64 9.90 19.20
C MET A 176 6.31 10.66 19.15
N ASN A 177 5.94 11.33 20.25
CA ASN A 177 4.70 12.10 20.38
C ASN A 177 5.00 13.61 20.30
N TYR A 178 5.31 14.12 19.12
CA TYR A 178 5.83 15.48 18.91
C TYR A 178 4.89 16.59 19.38
N LEU A 179 3.61 16.53 18.98
CA LEU A 179 2.63 17.55 19.39
C LEU A 179 2.40 17.53 20.89
N ARG A 180 2.29 16.35 21.50
CA ARG A 180 2.14 16.21 22.97
C ARG A 180 3.35 16.78 23.70
N GLU A 181 4.58 16.45 23.28
CA GLU A 181 5.81 17.01 23.85
C GLU A 181 5.82 18.55 23.73
N ALA A 182 5.41 19.07 22.60
CA ALA A 182 5.36 20.52 22.38
C ALA A 182 4.36 21.21 23.30
N LEU A 183 3.19 20.64 23.51
CA LEU A 183 2.16 21.16 24.43
C LEU A 183 2.62 21.11 25.88
N ASP A 184 3.17 19.99 26.34
CA ASP A 184 3.68 19.84 27.71
C ASP A 184 4.79 20.86 28.02
N ARG A 185 5.77 20.98 27.10
CA ARG A 185 6.88 21.91 27.29
C ARG A 185 6.44 23.37 27.23
N THR A 186 5.51 23.71 26.35
CA THR A 186 4.94 25.06 26.26
C THR A 186 4.17 25.41 27.52
N SER A 187 3.37 24.50 28.07
CA SER A 187 2.64 24.67 29.35
C SER A 187 3.57 24.92 30.53
N LEU A 188 4.76 24.32 30.52
CA LEU A 188 5.76 24.48 31.55
C LEU A 188 6.73 25.65 31.28
N GLY A 189 6.55 26.44 30.25
CA GLY A 189 7.47 27.48 29.81
C GLY A 189 8.86 26.98 29.44
N ARG A 190 9.01 25.69 29.11
CA ARG A 190 10.27 25.04 28.75
C ARG A 190 10.55 25.09 27.25
N ASP A 191 11.81 24.97 26.87
CA ASP A 191 12.19 24.87 25.46
C ASP A 191 11.79 23.52 24.87
N ILE A 192 11.23 23.55 23.64
CA ILE A 192 10.89 22.36 22.87
C ILE A 192 12.15 21.86 22.17
N VAL A 193 12.49 20.58 22.35
CA VAL A 193 13.71 19.98 21.79
C VAL A 193 13.63 19.94 20.25
N ARG A 194 12.49 19.51 19.70
CA ARG A 194 12.22 19.47 18.27
C ARG A 194 11.11 20.46 17.94
N ARG A 195 11.50 21.69 17.62
CA ARG A 195 10.54 22.76 17.32
C ARG A 195 9.91 22.64 15.94
N THR A 196 10.52 21.85 15.04
CA THR A 196 10.03 21.58 13.68
C THR A 196 10.22 20.11 13.34
N THR A 197 9.20 19.49 12.76
CA THR A 197 9.25 18.15 12.19
C THR A 197 8.54 18.15 10.83
N GLU A 198 8.82 17.17 9.99
CA GLU A 198 8.11 17.00 8.73
C GLU A 198 6.72 16.42 8.98
N ALA A 199 5.69 17.08 8.47
CA ALA A 199 4.32 16.60 8.61
C ALA A 199 4.00 15.56 7.52
N PRO A 200 3.42 14.41 7.89
CA PRO A 200 3.35 13.23 7.02
C PRO A 200 2.13 13.17 6.10
N GLY A 201 1.33 14.23 6.04
CA GLY A 201 0.05 14.24 5.32
C GLY A 201 0.15 14.52 3.82
N CYS A 202 -1.01 14.58 3.17
CA CYS A 202 -1.11 14.93 1.76
C CYS A 202 -0.59 16.35 1.52
N LEU A 203 0.25 16.54 0.50
CA LEU A 203 0.89 17.81 0.22
C LEU A 203 -0.11 18.87 -0.25
N LEU A 204 0.02 20.06 0.26
CA LEU A 204 -0.76 21.21 -0.16
C LEU A 204 -0.22 21.80 -1.46
N PRO A 205 -1.08 22.36 -2.34
CA PRO A 205 -0.65 23.05 -3.54
C PRO A 205 0.16 24.30 -3.17
N VAL A 206 1.44 24.34 -3.53
CA VAL A 206 2.28 25.54 -3.38
C VAL A 206 2.40 26.19 -4.75
N ASP A 207 2.03 27.48 -4.88
CA ASP A 207 2.18 28.20 -6.13
C ASP A 207 3.67 28.42 -6.43
N ARG A 208 4.20 27.55 -7.29
CA ARG A 208 5.52 27.73 -7.91
C ARG A 208 5.31 28.12 -9.35
N ALA A 209 5.48 29.39 -9.66
CA ALA A 209 5.58 29.85 -11.04
C ALA A 209 6.81 29.23 -11.70
N ALA A 210 6.61 28.18 -12.50
CA ALA A 210 7.66 27.61 -13.32
C ALA A 210 7.74 28.37 -14.65
N LYS A 211 8.82 29.14 -14.86
CA LYS A 211 9.18 29.65 -16.17
C LYS A 211 9.80 28.52 -16.98
N GLY A 212 9.10 28.00 -17.98
CA GLY A 212 9.62 27.00 -18.92
C GLY A 212 8.62 26.77 -20.05
N GLN A 213 9.05 27.00 -21.30
CA GLN A 213 8.27 26.72 -22.50
C GLN A 213 8.17 25.21 -22.72
N ALA A 214 7.15 24.56 -22.12
CA ALA A 214 6.72 23.25 -22.52
C ALA A 214 5.43 23.40 -23.36
N ARG A 215 5.13 22.43 -24.26
CA ARG A 215 3.84 22.33 -24.93
C ARG A 215 2.73 22.66 -23.92
N PRO A 216 1.70 23.41 -24.30
CA PRO A 216 0.62 23.77 -23.38
C PRO A 216 -0.20 22.51 -23.02
N VAL A 217 0.31 21.74 -22.07
CA VAL A 217 -0.42 20.63 -21.48
C VAL A 217 -1.46 21.24 -20.55
N THR A 218 -2.73 20.97 -20.83
CA THR A 218 -3.84 21.42 -20.00
C THR A 218 -4.65 20.24 -19.47
N TYR A 219 -5.51 20.50 -18.49
CA TYR A 219 -6.37 19.45 -17.97
C TYR A 219 -7.25 18.84 -19.08
N HIS A 220 -7.96 19.67 -19.83
CA HIS A 220 -8.91 19.17 -20.84
C HIS A 220 -8.24 18.47 -22.02
N ASN A 221 -7.10 18.95 -22.51
CA ASN A 221 -6.49 18.34 -23.69
C ASN A 221 -5.67 17.07 -23.38
N ARG A 222 -5.20 16.91 -22.12
CA ARG A 222 -4.28 15.81 -21.82
C ARG A 222 -4.53 15.15 -20.45
N ILE A 223 -4.53 15.92 -19.36
CA ILE A 223 -4.46 15.36 -18.00
C ILE A 223 -5.75 14.62 -17.63
N SER A 224 -6.91 15.10 -18.06
CA SER A 224 -8.18 14.42 -17.79
C SER A 224 -8.21 12.98 -18.35
N ARG A 225 -7.62 12.75 -19.53
CA ARG A 225 -7.50 11.41 -20.12
C ARG A 225 -6.56 10.54 -19.32
N LEU A 226 -5.40 11.08 -18.96
CA LEU A 226 -4.42 10.40 -18.12
C LEU A 226 -5.02 9.97 -16.78
N VAL A 227 -5.74 10.87 -16.12
CA VAL A 227 -6.41 10.61 -14.84
C VAL A 227 -7.52 9.57 -14.99
N GLN A 228 -8.33 9.65 -16.04
CA GLN A 228 -9.38 8.67 -16.33
C GLN A 228 -8.81 7.26 -16.55
N GLU A 229 -7.70 7.14 -17.23
CA GLU A 229 -7.10 5.85 -17.57
C GLU A 229 -6.33 5.22 -16.41
N ASN A 230 -5.54 6.02 -15.68
CA ASN A 230 -4.57 5.50 -14.73
C ASN A 230 -4.94 5.71 -13.26
N CYS A 231 -5.90 6.61 -12.94
CA CYS A 231 -6.19 6.99 -11.56
C CYS A 231 -7.64 6.66 -11.13
N GLN A 232 -8.63 6.97 -11.99
CA GLN A 232 -10.06 6.89 -11.63
C GLN A 232 -10.59 5.46 -11.45
N SER A 233 -9.85 4.41 -11.88
CA SER A 233 -10.24 3.05 -11.52
C SER A 233 -10.37 2.86 -10.00
N CYS A 234 -9.56 3.58 -9.22
CA CYS A 234 -9.55 3.58 -7.77
C CYS A 234 -10.02 4.92 -7.17
N HIS A 235 -9.51 6.06 -7.68
CA HIS A 235 -9.76 7.42 -7.18
C HIS A 235 -11.00 8.05 -7.84
N ARG A 236 -12.18 7.63 -7.44
CA ARG A 236 -13.47 8.21 -7.84
C ARG A 236 -14.44 8.17 -6.65
N VAL A 237 -15.56 8.87 -6.81
CA VAL A 237 -16.68 8.75 -5.90
C VAL A 237 -17.05 7.31 -5.71
N ASP A 238 -17.43 6.50 -5.18
CA ASP A 238 -17.70 5.05 -5.11
C ASP A 238 -16.47 4.14 -5.39
N GLY A 239 -15.27 4.70 -5.44
CA GLY A 239 -14.02 3.94 -5.60
C GLY A 239 -13.45 3.47 -4.26
N ASN A 240 -12.44 2.60 -4.33
CA ASN A 240 -11.79 2.03 -3.14
C ASN A 240 -10.72 2.96 -2.55
N ALA A 241 -10.17 3.89 -3.35
CA ALA A 241 -9.15 4.82 -2.89
C ALA A 241 -9.78 6.07 -2.25
N PRO A 242 -9.11 6.68 -1.27
CA PRO A 242 -9.47 8.01 -0.78
C PRO A 242 -9.21 9.06 -1.87
N MET A 243 -9.70 10.27 -1.68
CA MET A 243 -9.48 11.41 -2.58
C MET A 243 -9.98 11.13 -4.00
N PRO A 244 -11.26 11.33 -4.32
CA PRO A 244 -11.77 11.21 -5.68
C PRO A 244 -11.07 12.20 -6.61
N LEU A 245 -10.83 11.79 -7.86
CA LEU A 245 -10.19 12.57 -8.92
C LEU A 245 -11.11 12.67 -10.15
N ASP A 246 -12.41 12.88 -9.91
CA ASP A 246 -13.43 12.90 -10.95
C ASP A 246 -13.52 14.25 -11.67
N THR A 247 -13.14 15.33 -10.99
CA THR A 247 -13.26 16.70 -11.51
C THR A 247 -11.91 17.40 -11.61
N TYR A 248 -11.84 18.43 -12.48
CA TYR A 248 -10.66 19.29 -12.56
C TYR A 248 -10.23 19.81 -11.20
N ARG A 249 -11.17 20.34 -10.39
CA ARG A 249 -10.87 20.92 -9.08
C ARG A 249 -10.23 19.90 -8.15
N GLN A 250 -10.78 18.69 -8.05
CA GLN A 250 -10.23 17.62 -7.24
C GLN A 250 -8.79 17.25 -7.64
N VAL A 251 -8.49 17.25 -8.94
CA VAL A 251 -7.14 16.94 -9.44
C VAL A 251 -6.20 18.14 -9.23
N ALA A 252 -6.65 19.36 -9.52
CA ALA A 252 -5.82 20.57 -9.42
C ALA A 252 -5.46 20.90 -7.96
N ASP A 253 -6.42 20.79 -7.04
CA ASP A 253 -6.19 21.04 -5.61
C ASP A 253 -5.19 20.04 -4.99
N ARG A 254 -5.09 18.84 -5.58
CA ARG A 254 -4.17 17.78 -5.13
C ARG A 254 -2.93 17.60 -6.01
N ARG A 255 -2.66 18.56 -6.92
CA ARG A 255 -1.53 18.45 -7.87
C ARG A 255 -0.19 18.20 -7.20
N ALA A 256 0.06 18.79 -6.04
CA ALA A 256 1.33 18.61 -5.32
C ALA A 256 1.48 17.18 -4.79
N THR A 257 0.43 16.63 -4.19
CA THR A 257 0.40 15.22 -3.74
C THR A 257 0.52 14.28 -4.93
N ILE A 258 -0.22 14.53 -6.02
CA ILE A 258 -0.16 13.73 -7.24
C ILE A 258 1.26 13.75 -7.83
N GLU A 259 1.90 14.94 -7.93
CA GLU A 259 3.30 15.09 -8.38
C GLU A 259 4.25 14.26 -7.50
N PHE A 260 4.16 14.39 -6.19
CA PHE A 260 5.00 13.65 -5.25
C PHE A 260 4.82 12.14 -5.39
N MET A 261 3.59 11.66 -5.37
CA MET A 261 3.28 10.23 -5.42
C MET A 261 3.66 9.58 -6.76
N THR A 262 3.45 10.28 -7.87
CA THR A 262 3.78 9.74 -9.21
C THR A 262 5.28 9.83 -9.48
N LYS A 263 5.95 10.92 -9.09
CA LYS A 263 7.40 11.07 -9.23
C LYS A 263 8.18 10.07 -8.38
N SER A 264 7.69 9.75 -7.19
CA SER A 264 8.31 8.76 -6.31
C SER A 264 7.98 7.31 -6.68
N GLY A 265 7.15 7.08 -7.71
CA GLY A 265 6.73 5.74 -8.15
C GLY A 265 5.75 5.04 -7.21
N ARG A 266 5.16 5.78 -6.23
CA ARG A 266 4.17 5.23 -5.28
C ARG A 266 2.79 5.10 -5.89
N MET A 267 2.47 5.94 -6.89
CA MET A 267 1.21 5.91 -7.65
C MET A 267 1.46 6.09 -9.16
N PRO A 268 0.72 5.36 -9.99
CA PRO A 268 -0.09 4.18 -9.64
C PRO A 268 0.76 3.08 -8.98
N PRO A 269 0.19 2.24 -8.08
CA PRO A 269 0.96 1.20 -7.39
C PRO A 269 1.35 0.09 -8.37
N TRP A 270 2.59 0.14 -8.83
CA TRP A 270 3.19 -0.84 -9.72
C TRP A 270 4.67 -0.96 -9.43
N TYR A 271 5.12 -2.15 -9.07
CA TYR A 271 6.46 -2.37 -8.53
C TYR A 271 7.32 -3.33 -9.35
N ALA A 272 6.77 -3.96 -10.41
CA ALA A 272 7.56 -4.74 -11.34
C ALA A 272 8.56 -3.86 -12.10
N HIS A 273 9.79 -4.34 -12.24
CA HIS A 273 10.83 -3.67 -13.01
C HIS A 273 10.42 -3.56 -14.48
N ARG A 274 10.42 -2.34 -15.02
CA ARG A 274 9.87 -2.00 -16.35
C ARG A 274 10.45 -2.79 -17.54
N LYS A 275 11.67 -3.34 -17.38
CA LYS A 275 12.36 -4.09 -18.43
C LYS A 275 12.22 -5.61 -18.29
N VAL A 276 11.45 -6.07 -17.29
CA VAL A 276 11.28 -7.50 -17.00
C VAL A 276 9.80 -7.87 -17.13
N GLY A 277 9.51 -8.80 -18.01
CA GLY A 277 8.15 -9.24 -18.30
C GLY A 277 7.34 -8.23 -19.12
N ALA A 278 6.16 -8.66 -19.54
CA ALA A 278 5.11 -7.84 -20.13
C ALA A 278 3.78 -8.22 -19.46
N TRP A 279 3.06 -7.24 -18.94
CA TRP A 279 1.97 -7.47 -18.03
C TRP A 279 0.65 -6.94 -18.58
N ALA A 280 -0.39 -7.77 -18.59
CA ALA A 280 -1.73 -7.38 -19.03
C ALA A 280 -2.36 -6.32 -18.12
N ASN A 281 -1.97 -6.28 -16.87
CA ASN A 281 -2.48 -5.37 -15.85
C ASN A 281 -1.45 -4.31 -15.41
N ASP A 282 -0.48 -3.96 -16.29
CA ASP A 282 0.50 -2.89 -16.01
C ASP A 282 -0.22 -1.55 -15.82
N ARG A 283 0.03 -0.92 -14.68
CA ARG A 283 -0.55 0.37 -14.30
C ARG A 283 0.49 1.50 -14.28
N SER A 284 1.75 1.18 -14.59
CA SER A 284 2.80 2.19 -14.54
C SER A 284 2.52 3.31 -15.54
N LEU A 285 2.81 4.54 -15.14
CA LEU A 285 2.77 5.67 -16.08
C LEU A 285 3.92 5.54 -17.06
N SER A 286 3.66 5.79 -18.34
CA SER A 286 4.74 5.97 -19.31
C SER A 286 5.61 7.18 -18.92
N GLU A 287 6.86 7.23 -19.38
CA GLU A 287 7.74 8.38 -19.14
C GLU A 287 7.12 9.69 -19.66
N ARG A 288 6.40 9.60 -20.79
CA ARG A 288 5.67 10.75 -21.36
C ARG A 288 4.51 11.17 -20.49
N ASP A 289 3.69 10.22 -19.98
CA ASP A 289 2.55 10.53 -19.12
C ASP A 289 3.01 11.19 -17.84
N LEU A 290 4.08 10.67 -17.23
CA LEU A 290 4.68 11.26 -16.05
C LEU A 290 5.21 12.67 -16.34
N ALA A 291 5.95 12.87 -17.45
CA ALA A 291 6.47 14.17 -17.82
C ALA A 291 5.37 15.20 -18.07
N ASP A 292 4.28 14.82 -18.77
CA ASP A 292 3.12 15.67 -19.03
C ASP A 292 2.42 16.07 -17.72
N LEU A 293 2.23 15.11 -16.81
CA LEU A 293 1.61 15.34 -15.51
C LEU A 293 2.45 16.30 -14.63
N LEU A 294 3.76 16.08 -14.57
CA LEU A 294 4.67 16.93 -13.81
C LEU A 294 4.76 18.35 -14.39
N ALA A 295 4.78 18.47 -15.73
CA ALA A 295 4.78 19.77 -16.41
C ALA A 295 3.48 20.55 -16.12
N TRP A 296 2.33 19.88 -16.20
CA TRP A 296 1.03 20.47 -15.89
C TRP A 296 0.94 20.95 -14.44
N SER A 297 1.36 20.11 -13.48
CA SER A 297 1.39 20.46 -12.05
C SER A 297 2.21 21.72 -11.78
N ARG A 298 3.42 21.79 -12.35
CA ARG A 298 4.37 22.90 -12.14
C ARG A 298 3.95 24.19 -12.84
N ASN A 299 3.18 24.11 -13.91
CA ASN A 299 2.68 25.25 -14.66
C ASN A 299 1.36 25.80 -14.08
N GLY A 300 1.02 25.53 -12.82
CA GLY A 300 -0.18 26.04 -12.17
C GLY A 300 -1.46 25.32 -12.56
N ALA A 301 -1.35 24.10 -13.08
CA ALA A 301 -2.47 23.21 -13.42
C ALA A 301 -3.52 23.84 -14.36
N PRO A 302 -3.14 24.36 -15.56
CA PRO A 302 -4.08 25.07 -16.43
C PRO A 302 -5.25 24.17 -16.87
N LEU A 303 -6.49 24.72 -16.81
CA LEU A 303 -7.72 24.03 -17.16
C LEU A 303 -7.80 23.68 -18.66
N GLY A 304 -7.48 24.63 -19.52
CA GLY A 304 -7.59 24.49 -20.98
C GLY A 304 -8.99 24.68 -21.55
N ASN A 305 -9.16 24.40 -22.85
CA ASN A 305 -10.43 24.57 -23.54
C ASN A 305 -11.39 23.40 -23.21
N PRO A 306 -12.62 23.65 -22.73
CA PRO A 306 -13.62 22.61 -22.45
C PRO A 306 -13.96 21.72 -23.66
N LYS A 307 -13.80 22.21 -24.88
CA LYS A 307 -14.04 21.42 -26.11
C LYS A 307 -13.04 20.25 -26.28
N ASP A 308 -11.88 20.36 -25.63
CA ASP A 308 -10.85 19.31 -25.67
C ASP A 308 -11.09 18.20 -24.62
N ALA A 309 -12.07 18.41 -23.71
CA ALA A 309 -12.33 17.46 -22.63
C ALA A 309 -12.82 16.11 -23.18
N PRO A 310 -12.34 14.98 -22.65
CA PRO A 310 -12.92 13.69 -22.97
C PRO A 310 -14.31 13.55 -22.35
N SER A 311 -15.12 12.66 -22.91
CA SER A 311 -16.35 12.24 -22.23
C SER A 311 -16.05 11.62 -20.88
N ALA A 312 -16.91 11.82 -19.89
CA ALA A 312 -16.77 11.16 -18.60
C ALA A 312 -16.79 9.63 -18.75
N LYS A 313 -15.87 8.96 -18.09
CA LYS A 313 -15.80 7.50 -18.11
C LYS A 313 -16.99 6.92 -17.35
N LYS A 314 -17.65 5.93 -17.96
CA LYS A 314 -18.73 5.18 -17.30
C LYS A 314 -18.14 4.01 -16.56
N TRP A 315 -18.46 3.89 -15.29
CA TRP A 315 -18.01 2.80 -14.43
C TRP A 315 -19.10 1.76 -14.25
N VAL A 316 -18.70 0.48 -14.19
CA VAL A 316 -19.63 -0.62 -13.92
C VAL A 316 -20.22 -0.44 -12.53
N LYS A 317 -21.55 -0.45 -12.45
CA LYS A 317 -22.27 -0.53 -11.18
C LYS A 317 -22.47 -2.02 -10.84
N GLY A 318 -21.96 -2.47 -9.70
CA GLY A 318 -22.01 -3.88 -9.33
C GLY A 318 -20.71 -4.62 -9.65
N TRP A 319 -20.80 -5.90 -9.95
CA TRP A 319 -19.65 -6.78 -10.20
C TRP A 319 -18.99 -6.48 -11.54
N ASN A 320 -17.66 -6.39 -11.57
CA ASN A 320 -16.92 -6.19 -12.82
C ASN A 320 -16.93 -7.44 -13.72
N ILE A 321 -17.18 -8.61 -13.14
CA ILE A 321 -17.35 -9.87 -13.89
C ILE A 321 -18.76 -10.01 -14.52
N GLY A 322 -19.64 -9.02 -14.38
CA GLY A 322 -21.05 -9.14 -14.75
C GLY A 322 -21.91 -9.69 -13.60
N THR A 323 -23.05 -10.30 -13.92
CA THR A 323 -23.90 -10.96 -12.90
C THR A 323 -23.29 -12.29 -12.50
N PRO A 324 -22.82 -12.48 -11.25
CA PRO A 324 -22.29 -13.76 -10.82
C PRO A 324 -23.34 -14.87 -10.84
N ASP A 325 -22.94 -16.09 -11.22
CA ASP A 325 -23.78 -17.29 -11.09
C ASP A 325 -23.96 -17.69 -9.62
N ALA A 326 -22.95 -17.37 -8.79
CA ALA A 326 -23.03 -17.57 -7.35
C ALA A 326 -22.27 -16.48 -6.59
N VAL A 327 -22.78 -16.16 -5.40
CA VAL A 327 -22.11 -15.29 -4.44
C VAL A 327 -21.95 -16.04 -3.12
N VAL A 328 -20.69 -16.20 -2.69
CA VAL A 328 -20.37 -16.79 -1.38
C VAL A 328 -19.91 -15.66 -0.47
N GLN A 329 -20.52 -15.54 0.70
CA GLN A 329 -20.29 -14.47 1.66
C GLN A 329 -19.84 -15.05 3.00
N ILE A 330 -18.95 -14.34 3.72
CA ILE A 330 -18.62 -14.74 5.10
C ILE A 330 -19.90 -14.71 5.96
N PRO A 331 -20.12 -15.72 6.82
CA PRO A 331 -21.39 -15.84 7.56
C PRO A 331 -21.59 -14.69 8.55
N ASP A 332 -20.54 -14.28 9.25
CA ASP A 332 -20.60 -13.27 10.29
C ASP A 332 -19.95 -11.97 9.83
N ALA A 333 -20.66 -10.86 10.03
CA ALA A 333 -20.08 -9.54 9.83
C ALA A 333 -19.03 -9.23 10.92
N PHE A 334 -17.89 -8.66 10.52
CA PHE A 334 -16.83 -8.26 11.44
C PHE A 334 -16.84 -6.75 11.68
N ARG A 335 -16.89 -6.35 12.97
CA ARG A 335 -16.75 -4.94 13.37
C ARG A 335 -15.27 -4.58 13.44
N VAL A 336 -14.81 -3.79 12.49
CA VAL A 336 -13.44 -3.24 12.43
C VAL A 336 -13.37 -2.04 13.37
N PRO A 337 -12.47 -2.02 14.37
CA PRO A 337 -12.34 -0.89 15.28
C PRO A 337 -11.81 0.35 14.57
N ALA A 338 -12.03 1.53 15.16
CA ALA A 338 -11.53 2.79 14.61
C ALA A 338 -9.99 2.89 14.64
N GLN A 339 -9.34 2.23 15.59
CA GLN A 339 -7.91 2.33 15.86
C GLN A 339 -7.32 0.98 16.28
N GLY A 340 -5.98 0.92 16.32
CA GLY A 340 -5.23 -0.23 16.79
C GLY A 340 -4.86 -1.21 15.68
N VAL A 341 -4.22 -2.31 16.07
CA VAL A 341 -3.83 -3.39 15.17
C VAL A 341 -4.92 -4.44 15.16
N VAL A 342 -5.35 -4.84 13.99
CA VAL A 342 -6.29 -5.95 13.82
C VAL A 342 -5.52 -7.14 13.28
N GLU A 343 -5.39 -8.19 14.09
CA GLU A 343 -4.84 -9.47 13.64
C GLU A 343 -5.67 -10.04 12.48
N TYR A 344 -5.07 -10.91 11.68
CA TYR A 344 -5.76 -11.58 10.58
C TYR A 344 -7.02 -12.28 11.07
N LYS A 345 -8.11 -12.03 10.38
CA LYS A 345 -9.40 -12.67 10.63
C LYS A 345 -9.63 -13.80 9.64
N TYR A 346 -10.01 -14.94 10.18
CA TYR A 346 -10.36 -16.11 9.39
C TYR A 346 -11.86 -16.34 9.48
N SER A 347 -12.49 -16.45 8.32
CA SER A 347 -13.91 -16.79 8.21
C SER A 347 -14.11 -17.90 7.20
N TYR A 348 -15.04 -18.78 7.45
CA TYR A 348 -15.29 -19.96 6.63
C TYR A 348 -16.74 -19.93 6.13
N ALA A 349 -16.89 -20.04 4.83
CA ALA A 349 -18.20 -20.08 4.18
C ALA A 349 -18.36 -21.38 3.38
N LYS A 350 -19.41 -22.11 3.63
CA LYS A 350 -19.74 -23.32 2.88
C LYS A 350 -20.29 -22.95 1.50
N THR A 351 -19.81 -23.61 0.45
CA THR A 351 -20.26 -23.31 -0.91
C THR A 351 -21.65 -23.91 -1.20
N ASN A 352 -22.00 -25.02 -0.54
CA ASN A 352 -23.25 -25.77 -0.73
C ASN A 352 -23.52 -26.27 -2.17
N PHE A 353 -22.45 -26.38 -2.98
CA PHE A 353 -22.58 -26.97 -4.32
C PHE A 353 -22.68 -28.51 -4.21
N ASP A 354 -23.57 -29.09 -4.99
CA ASP A 354 -23.85 -30.54 -5.06
C ASP A 354 -23.01 -31.24 -6.14
N GLU A 355 -22.28 -30.48 -6.95
CA GLU A 355 -21.35 -30.95 -7.98
C GLU A 355 -20.11 -30.06 -8.00
N ASP A 356 -19.03 -30.54 -8.61
CA ASP A 356 -17.83 -29.73 -8.89
C ASP A 356 -18.17 -28.55 -9.81
N LYS A 357 -17.70 -27.34 -9.48
CA LYS A 357 -17.90 -26.15 -10.32
C LYS A 357 -16.58 -25.73 -10.97
N TRP A 358 -16.68 -25.30 -12.20
CA TRP A 358 -15.58 -24.78 -12.99
C TRP A 358 -15.69 -23.26 -13.05
N VAL A 359 -14.82 -22.57 -12.33
CA VAL A 359 -14.85 -21.11 -12.16
C VAL A 359 -14.01 -20.46 -13.26
N THR A 360 -14.67 -19.71 -14.14
CA THR A 360 -14.04 -18.96 -15.26
C THR A 360 -13.67 -17.53 -14.88
N ALA A 361 -14.39 -16.96 -13.89
CA ALA A 361 -14.05 -15.64 -13.35
C ALA A 361 -14.46 -15.53 -11.89
N MET A 362 -13.73 -14.69 -11.13
CA MET A 362 -14.06 -14.37 -9.74
C MET A 362 -13.75 -12.93 -9.39
N GLU A 363 -14.52 -12.39 -8.47
CA GLU A 363 -14.29 -11.06 -7.89
C GLU A 363 -14.56 -11.09 -6.39
N ILE A 364 -13.55 -10.70 -5.59
CA ILE A 364 -13.69 -10.59 -4.13
C ILE A 364 -14.05 -9.14 -3.80
N ARG A 365 -15.14 -8.94 -3.05
CA ARG A 365 -15.66 -7.60 -2.72
C ARG A 365 -15.93 -7.48 -1.22
N PRO A 366 -15.04 -6.80 -0.48
CA PRO A 366 -15.35 -6.34 0.86
C PRO A 366 -16.50 -5.34 0.86
N THR A 367 -17.36 -5.36 1.87
CA THR A 367 -18.40 -4.34 2.04
C THR A 367 -17.80 -3.05 2.64
N ALA A 368 -16.72 -3.17 3.42
CA ALA A 368 -15.97 -2.06 3.99
C ALA A 368 -14.58 -1.91 3.32
N ALA A 369 -14.53 -1.79 2.00
CA ALA A 369 -13.27 -1.77 1.21
C ALA A 369 -12.23 -0.73 1.68
N LYS A 370 -12.66 0.36 2.34
CA LYS A 370 -11.77 1.43 2.86
C LYS A 370 -10.90 0.99 4.04
N VAL A 371 -11.23 -0.12 4.69
CA VAL A 371 -10.49 -0.66 5.85
C VAL A 371 -10.02 -2.08 5.64
N VAL A 372 -10.30 -2.69 4.48
CA VAL A 372 -9.76 -4.00 4.09
C VAL A 372 -8.47 -3.79 3.31
N HIS A 373 -7.37 -4.27 3.89
CA HIS A 373 -6.04 -4.19 3.28
C HIS A 373 -5.89 -5.25 2.18
N HIS A 374 -6.19 -6.49 2.48
CA HIS A 374 -6.29 -7.58 1.49
C HIS A 374 -7.20 -8.70 2.00
N VAL A 375 -7.66 -9.50 1.07
CA VAL A 375 -8.35 -10.76 1.32
C VAL A 375 -7.71 -11.85 0.48
N ILE A 376 -7.36 -12.97 1.11
CA ILE A 376 -6.97 -14.19 0.43
C ILE A 376 -8.05 -15.25 0.69
N VAL A 377 -8.48 -15.92 -0.37
CA VAL A 377 -9.48 -16.98 -0.29
C VAL A 377 -8.81 -18.30 -0.63
N PHE A 378 -9.03 -19.30 0.23
CA PHE A 378 -8.52 -20.66 0.04
C PHE A 378 -9.68 -21.62 -0.08
N ILE A 379 -9.49 -22.70 -0.84
CA ILE A 379 -10.38 -23.85 -0.88
C ILE A 379 -9.96 -24.81 0.23
N GLU A 380 -10.89 -25.17 1.10
CA GLU A 380 -10.75 -26.25 2.06
C GLU A 380 -11.53 -27.47 1.55
N GLU A 381 -10.84 -28.60 1.51
CA GLU A 381 -11.37 -29.84 0.95
C GLU A 381 -12.66 -30.32 1.67
N PRO A 382 -13.59 -30.98 0.96
CA PRO A 382 -14.78 -31.56 1.56
C PRO A 382 -14.44 -32.59 2.66
N GLY A 383 -15.22 -32.58 3.74
CA GLY A 383 -15.03 -33.52 4.87
C GLY A 383 -14.04 -33.03 5.94
N ARG A 384 -13.32 -31.94 5.71
CA ARG A 384 -12.63 -31.16 6.74
C ARG A 384 -13.52 -30.00 7.16
N GLU A 385 -14.43 -30.23 8.09
CA GLU A 385 -15.11 -29.10 8.73
C GLU A 385 -14.05 -28.22 9.42
N PRO A 386 -14.04 -26.91 9.09
CA PRO A 386 -13.09 -26.00 9.69
C PRO A 386 -13.21 -26.01 11.21
N ASP A 387 -12.14 -26.25 11.92
CA ASP A 387 -12.06 -26.22 13.39
C ASP A 387 -12.25 -24.82 13.99
N ALA A 388 -12.82 -23.88 13.21
CA ALA A 388 -13.05 -22.50 13.64
C ALA A 388 -13.84 -22.37 14.96
N LYS A 389 -14.69 -23.35 15.28
CA LYS A 389 -15.45 -23.41 16.54
C LYS A 389 -14.66 -23.98 17.73
N LYS A 390 -13.51 -24.61 17.50
CA LYS A 390 -12.72 -25.27 18.55
C LYS A 390 -11.52 -24.46 19.02
N ARG A 391 -11.20 -23.35 18.37
CA ARG A 391 -10.01 -22.54 18.69
C ARG A 391 -10.28 -21.61 19.87
N LYS A 392 -9.36 -21.63 20.83
CA LYS A 392 -9.32 -20.66 21.93
C LYS A 392 -8.51 -19.42 21.51
N PRO A 393 -8.79 -18.24 22.09
CA PRO A 393 -7.90 -17.11 21.95
C PRO A 393 -6.47 -17.49 22.37
N GLY A 394 -5.49 -17.29 21.48
CA GLY A 394 -4.08 -17.68 21.71
C GLY A 394 -3.64 -18.98 21.04
N ASP A 395 -4.53 -19.76 20.44
CA ASP A 395 -4.12 -20.92 19.65
C ASP A 395 -3.36 -20.46 18.38
N PRO A 396 -2.26 -21.17 17.99
CA PRO A 396 -1.53 -20.81 16.78
C PRO A 396 -2.44 -20.83 15.55
N ALA A 397 -2.26 -19.86 14.65
CA ALA A 397 -3.05 -19.75 13.43
C ALA A 397 -3.06 -21.08 12.64
N PRO A 398 -4.15 -21.45 11.94
CA PRO A 398 -4.16 -22.66 11.14
C PRO A 398 -3.03 -22.60 10.12
N GLN A 399 -2.09 -23.54 10.14
CA GLN A 399 -1.07 -23.64 9.12
C GLN A 399 -1.73 -24.07 7.80
N GLY A 400 -2.21 -23.13 7.01
CA GLY A 400 -2.96 -23.41 5.80
C GLY A 400 -2.74 -22.42 4.66
N GLY A 401 -1.83 -21.47 4.79
CA GLY A 401 -1.60 -20.44 3.78
C GLY A 401 -0.87 -20.87 2.52
N ILE A 402 -0.46 -22.13 2.37
CA ILE A 402 0.39 -22.60 1.26
C ILE A 402 -0.40 -23.39 0.23
N SER A 403 -1.41 -24.15 0.65
CA SER A 403 -2.24 -24.98 -0.24
C SER A 403 -3.68 -24.46 -0.33
N GLY A 404 -4.35 -24.79 -1.43
CA GLY A 404 -5.76 -24.42 -1.64
C GLY A 404 -5.99 -22.96 -2.04
N PHE A 405 -4.95 -22.20 -2.38
CA PHE A 405 -5.11 -20.81 -2.84
C PHE A 405 -6.12 -20.73 -3.99
N PHE A 406 -7.21 -20.00 -3.78
CA PHE A 406 -8.26 -19.83 -4.77
C PHE A 406 -8.17 -18.49 -5.47
N GLY A 407 -8.03 -17.41 -4.71
CA GLY A 407 -7.86 -16.07 -5.24
C GLY A 407 -7.53 -15.07 -4.15
N ALA A 408 -7.12 -13.86 -4.54
CA ALA A 408 -6.83 -12.79 -3.61
C ALA A 408 -7.27 -11.43 -4.18
N THR A 409 -7.50 -10.47 -3.29
CA THR A 409 -7.71 -9.08 -3.64
C THR A 409 -6.98 -8.15 -2.68
N ALA A 410 -6.45 -7.06 -3.20
CA ALA A 410 -5.94 -5.91 -2.48
C ALA A 410 -6.48 -4.64 -3.16
N PRO A 411 -6.35 -3.44 -2.57
CA PRO A 411 -6.84 -2.22 -3.20
C PRO A 411 -6.34 -2.09 -4.64
N GLY A 412 -7.30 -1.96 -5.57
CA GLY A 412 -7.00 -1.85 -7.00
C GLY A 412 -6.75 -3.18 -7.74
N THR A 413 -6.80 -4.34 -7.10
CA THR A 413 -6.75 -5.62 -7.83
C THR A 413 -8.00 -5.75 -8.71
N PRO A 414 -7.86 -6.00 -10.03
CA PRO A 414 -9.00 -6.27 -10.90
C PRO A 414 -9.64 -7.62 -10.57
N ALA A 415 -10.85 -7.85 -11.09
CA ALA A 415 -11.43 -9.18 -11.08
C ALA A 415 -10.52 -10.17 -11.83
N THR A 416 -10.45 -11.40 -11.35
CA THR A 416 -9.72 -12.47 -12.03
C THR A 416 -10.63 -13.07 -13.10
N ILE A 417 -10.17 -13.08 -14.35
CA ILE A 417 -10.87 -13.69 -15.49
C ILE A 417 -9.86 -14.61 -16.19
N TYR A 418 -10.19 -15.88 -16.29
CA TYR A 418 -9.32 -16.86 -16.92
C TYR A 418 -9.52 -16.87 -18.45
N PRO A 419 -8.50 -17.27 -19.22
CA PRO A 419 -8.61 -17.40 -20.68
C PRO A 419 -9.76 -18.32 -21.10
N GLU A 420 -10.35 -18.08 -22.27
CA GLU A 420 -11.44 -18.92 -22.82
C GLU A 420 -11.02 -20.40 -22.86
N GLY A 421 -11.93 -21.28 -22.49
CA GLY A 421 -11.71 -22.73 -22.41
C GLY A 421 -10.96 -23.18 -21.15
N THR A 422 -10.54 -22.23 -20.28
CA THR A 422 -9.86 -22.56 -19.02
C THR A 422 -10.68 -22.18 -17.81
N ALA A 423 -10.55 -22.92 -16.71
CA ALA A 423 -11.26 -22.63 -15.48
C ALA A 423 -10.54 -23.24 -14.29
N LYS A 424 -10.77 -22.68 -13.11
CA LYS A 424 -10.28 -23.24 -11.83
C LYS A 424 -11.38 -24.12 -11.21
N LYS A 425 -10.99 -25.30 -10.77
CA LYS A 425 -11.92 -26.24 -10.14
C LYS A 425 -12.28 -25.80 -8.72
N LEU A 426 -13.58 -25.80 -8.40
CA LEU A 426 -14.12 -25.65 -7.05
C LEU A 426 -14.89 -26.93 -6.72
N PRO A 427 -14.34 -27.79 -5.83
CA PRO A 427 -14.92 -29.10 -5.54
C PRO A 427 -16.33 -29.02 -4.92
N LYS A 428 -17.16 -30.00 -5.22
CA LYS A 428 -18.45 -30.23 -4.56
C LYS A 428 -18.30 -30.19 -3.04
N GLY A 429 -19.15 -29.40 -2.37
CA GLY A 429 -19.18 -29.33 -0.90
C GLY A 429 -17.95 -28.72 -0.24
N ALA A 430 -17.04 -28.09 -1.00
CA ALA A 430 -15.89 -27.37 -0.47
C ALA A 430 -16.31 -26.18 0.42
N TRP A 431 -15.41 -25.79 1.31
CA TRP A 431 -15.51 -24.54 2.04
C TRP A 431 -14.55 -23.53 1.46
N LEU A 432 -14.92 -22.24 1.52
CA LEU A 432 -14.02 -21.13 1.26
C LEU A 432 -13.55 -20.54 2.58
N LYS A 433 -12.23 -20.58 2.82
CA LYS A 433 -11.59 -19.91 3.94
C LYS A 433 -11.15 -18.52 3.49
N PHE A 434 -11.69 -17.50 4.11
CA PHE A 434 -11.30 -16.10 3.92
C PHE A 434 -10.30 -15.72 4.99
N GLN A 435 -9.10 -15.34 4.58
CA GLN A 435 -8.10 -14.67 5.42
C GLN A 435 -8.18 -13.18 5.11
N ILE A 436 -8.58 -12.36 6.08
CA ILE A 436 -8.83 -10.94 5.88
C ILE A 436 -7.92 -10.12 6.78
N HIS A 437 -7.20 -9.20 6.17
CA HIS A 437 -6.41 -8.21 6.88
C HIS A 437 -7.12 -6.85 6.85
N TYR A 438 -7.35 -6.27 8.05
CA TYR A 438 -7.99 -4.98 8.21
C TYR A 438 -6.99 -3.92 8.67
N THR A 439 -7.14 -2.69 8.14
CA THR A 439 -6.38 -1.51 8.57
C THR A 439 -7.34 -0.41 8.98
N PRO A 440 -7.49 -0.13 10.29
CA PRO A 440 -8.32 0.95 10.80
C PRO A 440 -7.99 2.32 10.19
N ASN A 441 -9.03 3.15 9.99
CA ASN A 441 -8.90 4.46 9.34
C ASN A 441 -9.44 5.64 10.17
N GLY A 442 -9.60 5.45 11.48
CA GLY A 442 -10.12 6.46 12.40
C GLY A 442 -11.62 6.35 12.68
N LEU A 443 -12.33 5.45 12.01
CA LEU A 443 -13.75 5.17 12.19
C LEU A 443 -14.01 3.68 12.34
N GLU A 444 -15.08 3.34 13.05
CA GLU A 444 -15.57 1.96 13.06
C GLU A 444 -16.27 1.63 11.74
N HIS A 445 -16.04 0.42 11.26
CA HIS A 445 -16.70 -0.14 10.07
C HIS A 445 -17.23 -1.52 10.36
N VAL A 446 -18.20 -1.95 9.56
CA VAL A 446 -18.70 -3.33 9.57
C VAL A 446 -18.44 -3.91 8.20
N ASP A 447 -17.67 -4.99 8.15
CA ASP A 447 -17.36 -5.72 6.91
C ASP A 447 -18.01 -7.08 6.88
N GLN A 448 -18.55 -7.41 5.71
CA GLN A 448 -19.05 -8.75 5.39
C GLN A 448 -18.63 -9.09 3.96
N THR A 449 -17.34 -9.41 3.82
CA THR A 449 -16.70 -9.73 2.54
C THR A 449 -17.40 -10.87 1.81
N ARG A 450 -17.49 -10.76 0.49
CA ARG A 450 -18.10 -11.74 -0.41
C ARG A 450 -17.26 -11.95 -1.65
N ILE A 451 -17.41 -13.12 -2.28
CA ILE A 451 -16.82 -13.45 -3.58
C ILE A 451 -17.95 -13.80 -4.56
N GLY A 452 -17.93 -13.17 -5.73
CA GLY A 452 -18.76 -13.51 -6.87
C GLY A 452 -18.04 -14.46 -7.80
N LEU A 453 -18.72 -15.46 -8.31
CA LEU A 453 -18.18 -16.52 -9.16
C LEU A 453 -18.97 -16.60 -10.46
N LEU A 454 -18.28 -16.72 -11.60
CA LEU A 454 -18.85 -17.15 -12.87
C LEU A 454 -18.40 -18.57 -13.17
N PHE A 455 -19.32 -19.40 -13.61
CA PHE A 455 -19.06 -20.78 -13.97
C PHE A 455 -18.92 -20.95 -15.49
N ALA A 456 -18.28 -22.03 -15.89
CA ALA A 456 -18.16 -22.38 -17.29
C ALA A 456 -19.54 -22.78 -17.85
N ASP A 457 -19.94 -22.13 -18.93
CA ASP A 457 -21.11 -22.46 -19.75
C ASP A 457 -20.77 -23.37 -20.93
N LYS A 458 -19.46 -23.59 -21.18
CA LYS A 458 -18.88 -24.45 -22.21
C LYS A 458 -17.95 -25.48 -21.58
N PRO A 459 -17.64 -26.58 -22.28
CA PRO A 459 -16.68 -27.56 -21.79
C PRO A 459 -15.32 -26.91 -21.49
N VAL A 460 -14.79 -27.15 -20.28
CA VAL A 460 -13.46 -26.74 -19.87
C VAL A 460 -12.43 -27.67 -20.50
N THR A 461 -11.53 -27.11 -21.27
CA THR A 461 -10.48 -27.87 -21.96
C THR A 461 -9.25 -28.03 -21.11
N GLN A 462 -9.00 -27.09 -20.19
CA GLN A 462 -7.80 -27.09 -19.36
C GLN A 462 -8.06 -26.45 -17.99
N GLU A 463 -7.57 -27.12 -16.93
CA GLU A 463 -7.69 -26.62 -15.56
C GLU A 463 -6.61 -25.59 -15.23
N VAL A 464 -6.99 -24.47 -14.64
CA VAL A 464 -6.05 -23.51 -14.03
C VAL A 464 -5.68 -24.00 -12.63
N VAL A 465 -4.42 -24.27 -12.41
CA VAL A 465 -3.89 -24.73 -11.12
C VAL A 465 -3.01 -23.65 -10.51
N THR A 466 -3.21 -23.37 -9.23
CA THR A 466 -2.27 -22.54 -8.46
C THR A 466 -1.23 -23.41 -7.77
N ARG A 467 0.04 -23.05 -7.93
CA ARG A 467 1.16 -23.60 -7.18
C ARG A 467 2.02 -22.50 -6.59
N SER A 468 2.98 -22.86 -5.76
CA SER A 468 3.89 -21.90 -5.15
C SER A 468 5.30 -22.45 -4.97
N ALA A 469 6.29 -21.60 -5.15
CA ALA A 469 7.63 -21.79 -4.61
C ALA A 469 7.67 -21.11 -3.25
N PHE A 470 7.87 -21.85 -2.16
CA PHE A 470 7.80 -21.32 -0.81
C PHE A 470 8.88 -21.89 0.09
N ASN A 471 9.21 -21.15 1.13
CA ASN A 471 10.14 -21.59 2.17
C ASN A 471 9.55 -21.27 3.55
N THR A 472 9.47 -22.28 4.40
CA THR A 472 8.99 -22.15 5.80
C THR A 472 10.12 -22.30 6.81
N ARG A 473 11.36 -22.51 6.36
CA ARG A 473 12.53 -22.80 7.19
C ARG A 473 13.58 -21.71 7.05
N PHE A 474 13.20 -20.48 7.36
CA PHE A 474 14.14 -19.36 7.38
C PHE A 474 14.06 -18.61 8.71
N GLU A 475 15.08 -17.84 8.97
CA GLU A 475 15.20 -16.99 10.13
C GLU A 475 15.82 -15.66 9.70
N ILE A 476 15.10 -14.55 9.93
CA ILE A 476 15.58 -13.21 9.68
C ILE A 476 16.17 -12.68 10.98
N LYS A 477 17.46 -12.34 10.96
CA LYS A 477 18.18 -11.89 12.15
C LYS A 477 17.78 -10.48 12.57
N PRO A 478 17.93 -10.15 13.86
CA PRO A 478 17.74 -8.77 14.33
C PRO A 478 18.62 -7.79 13.56
N TYR A 479 18.05 -6.64 13.21
CA TYR A 479 18.73 -5.53 12.52
C TYR A 479 19.35 -5.87 11.17
N GLU A 480 19.13 -7.09 10.66
CA GLU A 480 19.67 -7.52 9.36
C GLU A 480 18.97 -6.79 8.22
N LYS A 481 19.78 -6.22 7.33
CA LYS A 481 19.33 -5.58 6.10
C LYS A 481 19.75 -6.45 4.91
N ASN A 482 18.87 -6.61 3.93
CA ASN A 482 19.11 -7.39 2.70
C ASN A 482 19.29 -8.90 2.93
N GLN A 483 18.60 -9.49 3.90
CA GLN A 483 18.61 -10.94 4.04
C GLN A 483 17.84 -11.60 2.89
N ILE A 484 18.47 -12.57 2.23
CA ILE A 484 17.90 -13.28 1.08
C ILE A 484 17.41 -14.66 1.51
N VAL A 485 16.21 -14.99 1.06
CA VAL A 485 15.59 -16.31 1.21
C VAL A 485 15.15 -16.80 -0.17
N THR A 486 15.45 -18.07 -0.48
CA THR A 486 15.11 -18.67 -1.76
C THR A 486 14.20 -19.87 -1.60
N ALA A 487 13.43 -20.15 -2.63
CA ALA A 487 12.63 -21.36 -2.79
C ALA A 487 12.55 -21.75 -4.26
N GLU A 488 12.36 -23.02 -4.54
CA GLU A 488 12.15 -23.51 -5.90
C GLU A 488 11.09 -24.60 -5.97
N ILE A 489 10.48 -24.71 -7.13
CA ILE A 489 9.53 -25.78 -7.44
C ILE A 489 9.81 -26.38 -8.82
N LEU A 490 9.84 -27.70 -8.89
CA LEU A 490 10.04 -28.44 -10.13
C LEU A 490 8.72 -28.55 -10.91
N MET A 491 8.74 -28.10 -12.16
CA MET A 491 7.65 -28.21 -13.14
C MET A 491 7.85 -29.46 -13.99
N ARG A 492 7.53 -30.64 -13.42
CA ARG A 492 7.84 -31.95 -14.04
C ARG A 492 7.32 -32.07 -15.46
N ASN A 493 6.06 -31.72 -15.67
CA ASN A 493 5.39 -31.80 -16.97
C ASN A 493 5.44 -30.49 -17.76
N GLY A 494 6.03 -29.43 -17.17
CA GLY A 494 5.93 -28.09 -17.75
C GLY A 494 4.52 -27.53 -17.67
N GLY A 495 4.21 -26.59 -18.55
CA GLY A 495 2.90 -25.92 -18.63
C GLY A 495 3.01 -24.50 -19.10
N THR A 496 1.93 -23.74 -18.96
CA THR A 496 1.86 -22.35 -19.39
C THR A 496 1.53 -21.45 -18.20
N LEU A 497 2.45 -20.57 -17.77
CA LEU A 497 2.21 -19.61 -16.71
C LEU A 497 1.26 -18.49 -17.16
N LEU A 498 0.24 -18.23 -16.34
CA LEU A 498 -0.74 -17.17 -16.55
C LEU A 498 -0.44 -15.93 -15.72
N SER A 499 0.07 -16.13 -14.49
CA SER A 499 0.30 -15.05 -13.55
C SER A 499 1.29 -15.41 -12.45
N LEU A 500 1.81 -14.38 -11.78
CA LEU A 500 2.68 -14.47 -10.60
C LEU A 500 2.11 -13.59 -9.48
N PHE A 501 2.22 -14.06 -8.23
CA PHE A 501 1.77 -13.33 -7.06
C PHE A 501 2.76 -13.51 -5.91
N PRO A 502 3.74 -12.58 -5.75
CA PRO A 502 4.67 -12.60 -4.63
C PRO A 502 3.96 -12.22 -3.32
N HIS A 503 4.21 -12.98 -2.26
CA HIS A 503 3.64 -12.73 -0.94
C HIS A 503 4.71 -12.76 0.15
N MET A 504 4.85 -11.65 0.84
CA MET A 504 5.65 -11.42 2.04
C MET A 504 4.89 -10.48 2.98
N HIS A 505 5.37 -10.35 4.22
CA HIS A 505 4.81 -9.41 5.20
C HIS A 505 5.61 -8.10 5.27
N THR A 506 5.62 -7.45 6.44
CA THR A 506 6.09 -6.08 6.63
C THR A 506 7.58 -5.86 6.42
N ARG A 507 8.40 -6.93 6.49
CA ARG A 507 9.85 -6.84 6.25
C ARG A 507 10.25 -7.15 4.82
N GLY A 508 9.30 -7.58 3.98
CA GLY A 508 9.54 -7.80 2.57
C GLY A 508 10.05 -6.53 1.89
N ALA A 509 11.20 -6.63 1.21
CA ALA A 509 11.86 -5.51 0.54
C ALA A 509 12.00 -5.71 -0.97
N ALA A 510 12.20 -6.94 -1.43
CA ALA A 510 12.30 -7.28 -2.84
C ALA A 510 11.83 -8.70 -3.12
N PHE A 511 11.32 -8.94 -4.32
CA PHE A 511 10.93 -10.30 -4.75
C PHE A 511 11.23 -10.53 -6.22
N LYS A 512 11.78 -11.71 -6.54
CA LYS A 512 12.14 -12.06 -7.91
C LYS A 512 11.70 -13.49 -8.25
N TYR A 513 11.21 -13.71 -9.46
CA TYR A 513 11.00 -15.04 -10.04
C TYR A 513 11.91 -15.25 -11.22
N GLU A 514 12.48 -16.46 -11.29
CA GLU A 514 13.30 -16.91 -12.41
C GLU A 514 12.80 -18.26 -12.92
N LEU A 515 12.76 -18.41 -14.21
CA LEU A 515 12.58 -19.69 -14.90
C LEU A 515 13.96 -20.28 -15.17
N VAL A 516 14.20 -21.49 -14.68
CA VAL A 516 15.43 -22.26 -14.94
C VAL A 516 15.04 -23.47 -15.76
N THR A 517 15.47 -23.52 -17.03
CA THR A 517 15.19 -24.61 -17.97
C THR A 517 16.08 -25.84 -17.70
N PRO A 518 15.77 -27.03 -18.24
CA PRO A 518 16.56 -28.24 -18.01
C PRO A 518 18.03 -28.15 -18.44
N ASP A 519 18.32 -27.31 -19.43
CA ASP A 519 19.69 -26.99 -19.88
C ASP A 519 20.37 -25.90 -19.02
N SER A 520 19.79 -25.60 -17.86
CA SER A 520 20.30 -24.66 -16.87
C SER A 520 20.31 -23.18 -17.33
N GLN A 521 19.62 -22.82 -18.41
CA GLN A 521 19.42 -21.42 -18.74
C GLN A 521 18.49 -20.78 -17.70
N ARG A 522 18.87 -19.58 -17.25
CA ARG A 522 18.14 -18.82 -16.24
C ARG A 522 17.60 -17.51 -16.82
N THR A 523 16.30 -17.34 -16.73
CA THR A 523 15.61 -16.14 -17.22
C THR A 523 14.81 -15.52 -16.09
N THR A 524 15.04 -14.23 -15.78
CA THR A 524 14.18 -13.48 -14.85
C THR A 524 12.84 -13.22 -15.51
N ILE A 525 11.76 -13.73 -14.91
CA ILE A 525 10.39 -13.60 -15.42
C ILE A 525 9.56 -12.56 -14.68
N LEU A 526 9.94 -12.21 -13.44
CA LEU A 526 9.43 -11.07 -12.69
C LEU A 526 10.55 -10.57 -11.76
N ASP A 527 10.72 -9.26 -11.69
CA ASP A 527 11.59 -8.58 -10.73
C ASP A 527 10.81 -7.44 -10.06
N VAL A 528 10.70 -7.50 -8.73
CA VAL A 528 10.04 -6.51 -7.86
C VAL A 528 11.10 -5.96 -6.91
N PRO A 529 11.95 -4.99 -7.36
CA PRO A 529 13.09 -4.52 -6.57
C PRO A 529 12.71 -3.70 -5.34
N HIS A 530 11.46 -3.23 -5.28
CA HIS A 530 10.90 -2.45 -4.17
C HIS A 530 9.54 -3.00 -3.79
N TYR A 531 9.52 -4.19 -3.15
CA TYR A 531 8.27 -4.78 -2.68
C TYR A 531 7.64 -3.87 -1.62
N ASN A 532 6.32 -3.73 -1.69
CA ASN A 532 5.57 -2.94 -0.72
C ASN A 532 4.41 -3.77 -0.18
N PHE A 533 4.44 -4.07 1.11
CA PHE A 533 3.43 -4.87 1.80
C PHE A 533 2.00 -4.34 1.60
N ASN A 534 1.82 -3.02 1.50
CA ASN A 534 0.50 -2.41 1.27
C ASN A 534 -0.10 -2.73 -0.11
N TRP A 535 0.74 -3.18 -1.06
CA TRP A 535 0.35 -3.40 -2.46
C TRP A 535 0.80 -4.79 -2.90
N GLN A 536 0.14 -5.82 -2.39
CA GLN A 536 0.39 -7.21 -2.79
C GLN A 536 -0.18 -7.43 -4.19
N THR A 537 0.62 -7.08 -5.18
CA THR A 537 0.20 -7.03 -6.58
C THR A 537 0.25 -8.40 -7.24
N TYR A 538 -0.83 -8.72 -7.94
CA TYR A 538 -0.95 -9.84 -8.87
C TYR A 538 -0.43 -9.38 -10.24
N TYR A 539 0.47 -10.15 -10.85
CA TYR A 539 1.10 -9.84 -12.13
C TYR A 539 0.60 -10.84 -13.19
N ALA A 540 -0.35 -10.44 -14.03
CA ALA A 540 -0.87 -11.24 -15.13
C ALA A 540 0.00 -11.06 -16.37
N PHE A 541 0.49 -12.15 -16.96
CA PHE A 541 1.26 -12.06 -18.21
C PHE A 541 0.40 -11.53 -19.36
N ALA A 542 0.92 -10.56 -20.13
CA ALA A 542 0.26 -10.06 -21.33
C ALA A 542 0.17 -11.15 -22.42
N LYS A 543 1.16 -12.04 -22.46
CA LYS A 543 1.17 -13.29 -23.21
C LYS A 543 1.59 -14.39 -22.25
N PRO A 544 0.76 -15.43 -22.05
CA PRO A 544 1.11 -16.56 -21.21
C PRO A 544 2.49 -17.11 -21.56
N LEU A 545 3.25 -17.52 -20.53
CA LEU A 545 4.65 -17.93 -20.68
C LEU A 545 4.77 -19.44 -20.64
N GLU A 546 5.31 -20.02 -21.71
CA GLU A 546 5.58 -21.46 -21.79
C GLU A 546 6.73 -21.88 -20.86
N VAL A 547 6.51 -22.97 -20.12
CA VAL A 547 7.47 -23.57 -19.22
C VAL A 547 7.77 -24.99 -19.71
N PRO A 548 8.97 -25.27 -20.22
CA PRO A 548 9.36 -26.61 -20.67
C PRO A 548 9.27 -27.65 -19.54
N PRO A 549 8.95 -28.91 -19.86
CA PRO A 549 9.00 -29.99 -18.88
C PRO A 549 10.38 -30.10 -18.21
N GLY A 550 10.41 -30.36 -16.90
CA GLY A 550 11.65 -30.45 -16.12
C GLY A 550 12.27 -29.11 -15.72
N SER A 551 11.67 -27.98 -16.09
CA SER A 551 12.09 -26.65 -15.65
C SER A 551 11.81 -26.43 -14.15
N ARG A 552 12.46 -25.43 -13.56
CA ARG A 552 12.19 -24.98 -12.19
C ARG A 552 11.74 -23.51 -12.20
N ILE A 553 10.78 -23.19 -11.34
CA ILE A 553 10.48 -21.81 -10.96
C ILE A 553 11.23 -21.54 -9.66
N VAL A 554 12.13 -20.58 -9.69
CA VAL A 554 12.93 -20.16 -8.53
C VAL A 554 12.40 -18.81 -8.07
N ALA A 555 12.02 -18.71 -6.81
CA ALA A 555 11.61 -17.48 -6.15
C ALA A 555 12.72 -17.03 -5.19
N THR A 556 13.02 -15.73 -5.21
CA THR A 556 14.01 -15.09 -4.32
C THR A 556 13.35 -13.92 -3.63
N ALA A 557 13.30 -13.93 -2.30
CA ALA A 557 12.78 -12.86 -1.44
C ALA A 557 13.92 -12.15 -0.73
N GLY A 558 13.89 -10.82 -0.71
CA GLY A 558 14.79 -9.98 0.08
C GLY A 558 14.03 -9.35 1.25
N TYR A 559 14.60 -9.35 2.44
CA TYR A 559 14.01 -8.80 3.66
C TYR A 559 14.88 -7.70 4.25
N ASP A 560 14.22 -6.71 4.86
CA ASP A 560 14.84 -5.63 5.63
C ASP A 560 14.25 -5.61 7.05
N ASN A 561 14.99 -6.18 8.01
CA ASN A 561 14.67 -6.15 9.45
C ASN A 561 15.39 -5.00 10.18
N SER A 562 15.90 -4.01 9.46
CA SER A 562 16.60 -2.87 10.05
C SER A 562 15.65 -1.82 10.62
N LYS A 563 16.22 -0.84 11.31
CA LYS A 563 15.51 0.34 11.82
C LYS A 563 15.06 1.29 10.71
N ASP A 564 15.65 1.18 9.52
CA ASP A 564 15.35 2.05 8.38
C ASP A 564 14.06 1.62 7.65
N ASN A 565 13.59 0.39 7.89
CA ASN A 565 12.33 -0.09 7.32
C ASN A 565 11.14 0.48 8.14
N PRO A 566 10.35 1.41 7.57
CA PRO A 566 9.24 2.05 8.29
C PRO A 566 8.07 1.10 8.60
N PHE A 567 8.01 -0.05 7.92
CA PHE A 567 6.97 -1.08 8.13
C PHE A 567 7.35 -2.09 9.21
N ASN A 568 8.62 -2.13 9.61
CA ASN A 568 9.11 -3.12 10.57
C ASN A 568 8.57 -2.84 11.99
N PRO A 569 7.76 -3.73 12.58
CA PRO A 569 7.18 -3.50 13.90
C PRO A 569 8.21 -3.55 15.03
N ASP A 570 9.25 -4.38 14.90
CA ASP A 570 10.32 -4.51 15.90
C ASP A 570 11.61 -5.07 15.25
N PRO A 571 12.62 -4.23 15.00
CA PRO A 571 13.88 -4.66 14.39
C PRO A 571 14.76 -5.50 15.33
N SER A 572 14.49 -5.52 16.64
CA SER A 572 15.26 -6.28 17.63
C SER A 572 14.92 -7.78 17.68
N LYS A 573 13.84 -8.18 16.98
CA LYS A 573 13.36 -9.56 17.00
C LYS A 573 13.99 -10.39 15.89
N THR A 574 14.30 -11.63 16.23
CA THR A 574 14.48 -12.70 15.24
C THR A 574 13.10 -13.09 14.71
N VAL A 575 12.94 -13.13 13.39
CA VAL A 575 11.66 -13.40 12.73
C VAL A 575 11.72 -14.71 11.96
N LYS A 576 10.68 -15.52 12.12
CA LYS A 576 10.53 -16.82 11.46
C LYS A 576 9.26 -16.83 10.62
N PHE A 577 9.07 -17.92 9.88
CA PHE A 577 7.83 -18.17 9.16
C PHE A 577 6.64 -18.17 10.12
N GLY A 578 5.59 -17.43 9.76
CA GLY A 578 4.34 -17.37 10.50
C GLY A 578 3.28 -16.58 9.75
N GLU A 579 2.03 -16.70 10.19
CA GLU A 579 0.87 -16.16 9.47
C GLU A 579 0.54 -14.70 9.81
N GLN A 580 1.06 -14.17 10.92
CA GLN A 580 0.75 -12.80 11.34
C GLN A 580 1.70 -11.76 10.69
N THR A 581 1.25 -10.53 10.56
CA THR A 581 2.03 -9.45 9.95
C THR A 581 3.37 -9.15 10.60
N PHE A 582 3.48 -9.43 11.91
CA PHE A 582 4.74 -9.28 12.67
C PHE A 582 5.69 -10.48 12.52
N GLU A 583 5.24 -11.59 11.98
CA GLU A 583 6.01 -12.72 11.49
C GLU A 583 6.31 -12.50 10.01
N GLU A 584 6.87 -13.49 9.28
CA GLU A 584 7.14 -13.35 7.86
C GLU A 584 6.74 -14.58 7.06
N MET A 585 6.40 -14.36 5.78
CA MET A 585 6.19 -15.41 4.80
C MET A 585 7.11 -15.21 3.59
N MET A 586 7.52 -16.33 2.99
CA MET A 586 8.19 -16.39 1.70
C MET A 586 7.41 -17.31 0.78
N ILE A 587 6.50 -16.73 -0.01
CA ILE A 587 5.64 -17.51 -0.90
C ILE A 587 5.55 -16.84 -2.28
N GLY A 588 6.01 -17.55 -3.28
CA GLY A 588 5.86 -17.15 -4.68
C GLY A 588 4.75 -17.95 -5.34
N TYR A 589 3.49 -17.48 -5.26
CA TYR A 589 2.35 -18.10 -5.95
C TYR A 589 2.40 -17.85 -7.45
N PHE A 590 1.82 -18.77 -8.22
CA PHE A 590 1.58 -18.61 -9.65
C PHE A 590 0.39 -19.46 -10.12
N ASP A 591 -0.40 -18.92 -11.03
CA ASP A 591 -1.41 -19.66 -11.76
C ASP A 591 -0.82 -20.17 -13.07
N TYR A 592 -1.09 -21.43 -13.39
CA TYR A 592 -0.61 -22.02 -14.64
C TYR A 592 -1.58 -23.09 -15.16
N LEU A 593 -1.42 -23.41 -16.44
CA LEU A 593 -2.09 -24.51 -17.12
C LEU A 593 -1.06 -25.66 -17.22
N PRO A 594 -1.23 -26.76 -16.49
CA PRO A 594 -0.29 -27.89 -16.57
C PRO A 594 -0.40 -28.58 -17.92
N ASN A 595 0.74 -28.98 -18.49
CA ASN A 595 0.72 -29.92 -19.62
C ASN A 595 0.19 -31.28 -19.15
N PRO A 596 -0.50 -32.04 -20.02
CA PRO A 596 -0.91 -33.41 -19.73
C PRO A 596 0.31 -34.26 -19.28
N ALA A 597 0.11 -35.13 -18.30
CA ALA A 597 1.15 -36.10 -17.97
C ALA A 597 1.46 -36.97 -19.20
N PRO A 598 2.74 -37.28 -19.46
CA PRO A 598 3.10 -38.22 -20.51
C PRO A 598 2.31 -39.52 -20.31
N ALA A 599 1.73 -40.05 -21.39
CA ALA A 599 1.06 -41.33 -21.33
C ALA A 599 2.04 -42.39 -20.78
N VAL A 600 1.73 -42.99 -19.64
CA VAL A 600 2.50 -44.08 -19.10
C VAL A 600 2.29 -45.23 -20.11
N PRO A 601 3.36 -45.76 -20.76
CA PRO A 601 3.17 -46.90 -21.66
C PRO A 601 2.55 -48.01 -20.83
N ALA A 602 1.44 -48.59 -21.35
CA ALA A 602 0.84 -49.77 -20.72
C ALA A 602 1.94 -50.80 -20.45
N ARG A 603 2.12 -51.19 -19.21
CA ARG A 603 3.00 -52.33 -18.87
C ARG A 603 2.52 -53.49 -19.73
N ALA A 604 3.37 -53.93 -20.67
CA ALA A 604 3.13 -55.16 -21.39
C ALA A 604 3.03 -56.27 -20.31
N ASP A 605 1.82 -56.78 -20.14
CA ASP A 605 1.60 -57.96 -19.31
C ASP A 605 2.48 -59.05 -19.82
N SER A 606 3.60 -59.32 -19.10
CA SER A 606 4.39 -60.52 -19.32
C SER A 606 3.52 -61.70 -18.90
N VAL A 607 2.84 -62.26 -19.90
CA VAL A 607 2.17 -63.56 -19.78
C VAL A 607 3.24 -64.56 -19.30
N ARG A 608 3.28 -64.86 -18.01
CA ARG A 608 3.95 -66.03 -17.47
C ARG A 608 3.20 -67.25 -18.02
N LYS A 609 3.75 -67.83 -19.11
CA LYS A 609 3.42 -69.18 -19.50
C LYS A 609 3.88 -70.08 -18.34
N SER A 610 2.92 -70.55 -17.54
CA SER A 610 3.12 -71.67 -16.64
C SER A 610 3.35 -72.91 -17.49
N SER A 611 4.57 -73.33 -17.67
CA SER A 611 4.91 -74.68 -18.13
C SER A 611 4.52 -75.64 -17.04
N GLY A 612 3.39 -76.34 -17.27
CA GLY A 612 3.03 -77.51 -16.49
C GLY A 612 4.06 -78.63 -16.70
N GLY A 613 4.74 -78.96 -15.63
CA GLY A 613 5.52 -80.18 -15.53
C GLY A 613 4.76 -81.16 -14.67
N ALA A 614 4.08 -82.13 -15.31
CA ALA A 614 3.63 -83.37 -14.67
C ALA A 614 4.82 -84.25 -14.30
N THR A 615 4.91 -84.63 -13.05
CA THR A 615 5.70 -85.81 -12.69
C THR A 615 4.91 -86.66 -11.67
N GLN A 616 4.62 -87.86 -12.11
CA GLN A 616 4.14 -88.96 -11.28
C GLN A 616 5.24 -89.37 -10.26
N ARG A 617 4.89 -89.54 -9.03
CA ARG A 617 4.94 -90.79 -8.16
C ARG A 617 4.65 -90.34 -6.72
#